data_e4910569684fd9234cc12df51c1d6d5c
#
_entry.id   e4910569684fd9234cc12df51c1d6d5c
#
_cell.length_a   1.000
_cell.length_b   1.000
_cell.length_c   1.000
_cell.angle_alpha   90.00
_cell.angle_beta   90.00
_cell.angle_gamma   90.00
#
_symmetry.space_group_name_H-M   'P 1'
#
loop_
_entity.id
_entity.type
_entity.pdbx_description
1 polymer ?
#
loop_
_entity_poly.entity_id
_entity_poly.type
_entity_poly.pdbx_seq_one_letter_code
_entity_poly.pdbx_strand_id
1 'polypeptide(L)'
;MNNKPKTILSLEQALALPYATQRFVQLGWRVIRIETPAENENSKSGDPNRYIGEDTGIDDLHSYYIPPNIGKEAITLNLKKKEGQDLLKKLIRELDVDVFLCNTLPLRYKQLGIDFESLKEAKSNLIWCGISAMGPDYPDRAGYDPAMQAMLGYMFLTGEPDRDPMLCGLPLIDLKAGDEAFSQVLLALLEHNTKGKKIDISMAQCAASWLITALPQLQFVKNESEIFTRSGNEHRSFIPCNCYPTIDSYVYLAIGNDSQWEKLTKIKGFEHLVKAERTTNQGRNNDKGNIYNDIRKGLKNYTTAEFVEVCSKSGLAVSPVNSTSDVAKLEFVKQNMLKTQLPSGKNVSLFPAPVCSSFLKEIDFTLSCAPRLGEHNAKVYAEVGFSSEEIKNLINNKII
;
A
#
# COMPACT_ATOMS: atom_id res chain seq x y z
N MET A 1 -27.48 3.02 12.32
CA MET A 1 -26.81 2.17 11.32
C MET A 1 -26.55 0.82 11.94
N ASN A 2 -26.93 -0.27 11.28
CA ASN A 2 -26.71 -1.62 11.81
C ASN A 2 -25.19 -1.90 11.79
N ASN A 3 -24.57 -1.86 12.97
CA ASN A 3 -23.11 -1.99 13.15
C ASN A 3 -22.64 -3.45 13.10
N LYS A 4 -23.37 -4.32 12.35
CA LYS A 4 -22.94 -5.72 12.19
C LYS A 4 -21.67 -5.74 11.33
N PRO A 5 -20.60 -6.44 11.76
CA PRO A 5 -19.41 -6.66 10.95
C PRO A 5 -19.79 -7.24 9.59
N LYS A 6 -19.10 -6.77 8.54
CA LYS A 6 -19.34 -7.20 7.16
C LYS A 6 -18.55 -8.45 6.84
N THR A 7 -19.06 -9.25 5.90
CA THR A 7 -18.36 -10.42 5.36
C THR A 7 -17.82 -10.10 3.95
N ILE A 8 -16.51 -10.20 3.82
CA ILE A 8 -15.76 -9.98 2.59
C ILE A 8 -15.26 -11.31 2.05
N LEU A 9 -15.52 -11.59 0.79
CA LEU A 9 -14.95 -12.74 0.08
C LEU A 9 -14.05 -12.21 -1.04
N SER A 10 -12.77 -12.63 -1.09
CA SER A 10 -11.78 -12.02 -1.96
C SER A 10 -10.94 -13.06 -2.70
N LEU A 11 -10.95 -13.00 -4.04
CA LEU A 11 -9.99 -13.70 -4.89
C LEU A 11 -8.79 -12.80 -5.13
N GLU A 12 -7.79 -12.92 -4.26
CA GLU A 12 -6.71 -11.94 -4.17
C GLU A 12 -5.32 -12.57 -4.27
N GLN A 13 -4.39 -11.81 -4.82
CA GLN A 13 -2.97 -12.16 -4.88
C GLN A 13 -2.09 -10.89 -4.88
N ALA A 14 -0.79 -11.06 -4.73
CA ALA A 14 0.21 -9.98 -4.73
C ALA A 14 0.00 -8.98 -3.60
N LEU A 15 -0.15 -7.67 -3.88
CA LEU A 15 -0.21 -6.67 -2.83
C LEU A 15 -1.44 -5.76 -2.89
N ALA A 16 -1.80 -5.21 -4.04
CA ALA A 16 -2.85 -4.17 -4.13
C ALA A 16 -4.16 -4.58 -3.45
N LEU A 17 -4.69 -5.75 -3.77
CA LEU A 17 -5.94 -6.21 -3.18
C LEU A 17 -5.76 -6.79 -1.76
N PRO A 18 -4.73 -7.60 -1.45
CA PRO A 18 -4.47 -8.00 -0.07
C PRO A 18 -4.31 -6.82 0.90
N TYR A 19 -3.70 -5.71 0.48
CA TYR A 19 -3.63 -4.49 1.26
C TYR A 19 -5.01 -3.85 1.49
N ALA A 20 -5.84 -3.76 0.44
CA ALA A 20 -7.20 -3.25 0.57
C ALA A 20 -8.03 -4.06 1.56
N THR A 21 -7.99 -5.39 1.45
CA THR A 21 -8.78 -6.30 2.29
C THR A 21 -8.27 -6.36 3.73
N GLN A 22 -6.97 -6.15 3.95
CA GLN A 22 -6.40 -5.94 5.29
C GLN A 22 -7.02 -4.73 6.01
N ARG A 23 -7.36 -3.67 5.28
CA ARG A 23 -8.02 -2.49 5.84
C ARG A 23 -9.41 -2.81 6.41
N PHE A 24 -10.14 -3.75 5.79
CA PHE A 24 -11.43 -4.22 6.33
C PHE A 24 -11.24 -5.06 7.61
N VAL A 25 -10.19 -5.89 7.67
CA VAL A 25 -9.83 -6.59 8.92
C VAL A 25 -9.60 -5.60 10.07
N GLN A 26 -8.94 -4.48 9.80
CA GLN A 26 -8.69 -3.43 10.80
C GLN A 26 -9.97 -2.73 11.30
N LEU A 27 -11.11 -2.93 10.62
CA LEU A 27 -12.43 -2.51 11.08
C LEU A 27 -13.18 -3.59 11.87
N GLY A 28 -12.58 -4.78 12.05
CA GLY A 28 -13.23 -5.93 12.68
C GLY A 28 -14.15 -6.71 11.74
N TRP A 29 -14.00 -6.54 10.41
CA TRP A 29 -14.79 -7.27 9.44
C TRP A 29 -14.18 -8.62 9.12
N ARG A 30 -15.02 -9.60 8.80
CA ARG A 30 -14.57 -10.91 8.39
C ARG A 30 -14.07 -10.86 6.94
N VAL A 31 -12.83 -11.27 6.71
CA VAL A 31 -12.23 -11.37 5.37
C VAL A 31 -11.82 -12.82 5.12
N ILE A 32 -12.41 -13.41 4.08
CA ILE A 32 -12.09 -14.75 3.62
C ILE A 32 -11.42 -14.61 2.25
N ARG A 33 -10.15 -14.97 2.16
CA ARG A 33 -9.42 -15.00 0.88
C ARG A 33 -9.56 -16.35 0.21
N ILE A 34 -9.70 -16.34 -1.11
CA ILE A 34 -9.75 -17.51 -1.97
C ILE A 34 -8.44 -17.63 -2.73
N GLU A 35 -7.88 -18.82 -2.76
CA GLU A 35 -6.68 -19.14 -3.53
C GLU A 35 -6.88 -20.42 -4.36
N THR A 36 -6.05 -20.59 -5.38
CA THR A 36 -6.06 -21.84 -6.16
C THR A 36 -5.48 -22.98 -5.32
N PRO A 37 -6.14 -24.17 -5.26
CA PRO A 37 -5.59 -25.30 -4.53
C PRO A 37 -4.27 -25.79 -5.14
N ALA A 38 -3.48 -26.53 -4.37
CA ALA A 38 -2.26 -27.15 -4.82
C ALA A 38 -2.54 -28.19 -5.93
N GLU A 39 -1.77 -28.14 -7.02
CA GLU A 39 -1.88 -29.15 -8.08
C GLU A 39 -1.28 -30.49 -7.64
N ASN A 40 -0.23 -30.44 -6.84
CA ASN A 40 0.42 -31.60 -6.19
C ASN A 40 1.14 -31.12 -4.91
N GLU A 41 1.59 -32.09 -4.08
CA GLU A 41 2.23 -31.80 -2.76
C GLU A 41 3.49 -30.94 -2.85
N ASN A 42 4.17 -30.91 -3.99
CA ASN A 42 5.41 -30.17 -4.20
C ASN A 42 5.20 -28.87 -5.00
N SER A 43 3.97 -28.52 -5.39
CA SER A 43 3.72 -27.30 -6.14
C SER A 43 3.60 -26.10 -5.20
N LYS A 44 4.34 -25.03 -5.51
CA LYS A 44 4.08 -23.72 -4.91
C LYS A 44 2.75 -23.21 -5.44
N SER A 45 1.74 -23.18 -4.59
CA SER A 45 0.35 -22.86 -4.94
C SER A 45 -0.16 -21.67 -4.16
N GLY A 46 -1.30 -21.15 -4.56
CA GLY A 46 -1.88 -19.95 -3.95
C GLY A 46 -1.21 -18.67 -4.44
N ASP A 47 -1.14 -17.70 -3.54
CA ASP A 47 -0.52 -16.40 -3.79
C ASP A 47 1.01 -16.54 -3.90
N PRO A 48 1.64 -16.05 -4.99
CA PRO A 48 3.10 -16.07 -5.11
C PRO A 48 3.83 -15.40 -3.93
N ASN A 49 3.23 -14.41 -3.28
CA ASN A 49 3.83 -13.71 -2.16
C ASN A 49 4.02 -14.59 -0.91
N ARG A 50 3.38 -15.75 -0.84
CA ARG A 50 3.63 -16.74 0.22
C ARG A 50 5.09 -17.16 0.31
N TYR A 51 5.81 -17.06 -0.81
CA TYR A 51 7.17 -17.56 -1.01
C TYR A 51 8.19 -16.43 -1.25
N ILE A 52 7.84 -15.18 -0.95
CA ILE A 52 8.68 -13.98 -1.16
C ILE A 52 9.08 -13.37 0.19
N GLY A 53 10.33 -12.90 0.24
CA GLY A 53 10.94 -12.30 1.43
C GLY A 53 11.64 -13.34 2.29
N GLU A 54 11.91 -12.97 3.55
CA GLU A 54 12.64 -13.83 4.48
C GLU A 54 11.83 -15.05 4.88
N ASP A 55 12.53 -16.20 4.96
CA ASP A 55 11.97 -17.45 5.45
C ASP A 55 11.64 -17.35 6.95
N THR A 56 10.42 -17.72 7.30
CA THR A 56 9.99 -17.74 8.71
C THR A 56 10.11 -19.12 9.35
N GLY A 57 10.59 -20.11 8.62
CA GLY A 57 10.60 -21.52 9.00
C GLY A 57 9.27 -22.24 8.73
N ILE A 58 8.38 -21.61 7.97
CA ILE A 58 7.07 -22.16 7.56
C ILE A 58 6.92 -21.93 6.06
N ASP A 59 6.86 -23.01 5.28
CA ASP A 59 7.01 -23.03 3.83
C ASP A 59 6.13 -22.03 3.04
N ASP A 60 4.89 -21.80 3.49
CA ASP A 60 3.92 -20.94 2.82
C ASP A 60 3.65 -19.62 3.56
N LEU A 61 4.54 -19.22 4.50
CA LEU A 61 4.43 -18.00 5.30
C LEU A 61 5.74 -17.21 5.31
N HIS A 62 6.21 -16.72 4.15
CA HIS A 62 7.35 -15.82 4.11
C HIS A 62 7.00 -14.39 4.54
N SER A 63 8.02 -13.60 4.88
CA SER A 63 7.86 -12.31 5.54
C SER A 63 7.04 -11.29 4.73
N TYR A 64 7.06 -11.36 3.40
CA TYR A 64 6.32 -10.43 2.55
C TYR A 64 4.80 -10.72 2.50
N TYR A 65 4.42 -11.99 2.70
CA TYR A 65 3.02 -12.41 2.71
C TYR A 65 2.29 -12.03 3.99
N ILE A 66 2.98 -12.03 5.12
CA ILE A 66 2.37 -11.89 6.46
C ILE A 66 1.64 -10.54 6.64
N PRO A 67 2.26 -9.36 6.39
CA PRO A 67 1.66 -8.09 6.76
C PRO A 67 0.29 -7.82 6.14
N PRO A 68 0.06 -8.00 4.84
CA PRO A 68 -1.25 -7.73 4.25
C PRO A 68 -2.29 -8.83 4.51
N ASN A 69 -1.94 -9.90 5.26
CA ASN A 69 -2.82 -11.05 5.42
C ASN A 69 -3.13 -11.44 6.88
N ILE A 70 -2.57 -10.77 7.89
CA ILE A 70 -2.94 -11.02 9.28
C ILE A 70 -4.43 -10.78 9.52
N GLY A 71 -5.05 -11.62 10.36
CA GLY A 71 -6.47 -11.52 10.72
C GLY A 71 -7.46 -11.99 9.66
N LYS A 72 -6.98 -12.54 8.53
CA LYS A 72 -7.84 -13.12 7.48
C LYS A 72 -8.05 -14.61 7.66
N GLU A 73 -9.09 -15.14 7.05
CA GLU A 73 -9.27 -16.56 6.78
C GLU A 73 -8.80 -16.88 5.34
N ALA A 74 -8.29 -18.09 5.09
CA ALA A 74 -7.92 -18.54 3.74
C ALA A 74 -8.58 -19.88 3.40
N ILE A 75 -9.20 -19.93 2.24
CA ILE A 75 -9.73 -21.15 1.63
C ILE A 75 -9.14 -21.35 0.24
N THR A 76 -9.17 -22.60 -0.23
CA THR A 76 -8.82 -22.91 -1.61
C THR A 76 -10.07 -23.18 -2.43
N LEU A 77 -10.07 -22.79 -3.72
CA LEU A 77 -11.18 -23.02 -4.64
C LEU A 77 -10.71 -23.02 -6.10
N ASN A 78 -11.02 -24.08 -6.83
CA ASN A 78 -10.64 -24.23 -8.23
C ASN A 78 -11.71 -23.66 -9.17
N LEU A 79 -11.61 -22.38 -9.48
CA LEU A 79 -12.55 -21.67 -10.37
C LEU A 79 -12.41 -22.02 -11.86
N LYS A 80 -11.41 -22.83 -12.24
CA LYS A 80 -11.31 -23.40 -13.59
C LYS A 80 -12.34 -24.52 -13.82
N LYS A 81 -12.92 -25.09 -12.74
CA LYS A 81 -13.93 -26.12 -12.76
C LYS A 81 -15.31 -25.53 -12.49
N LYS A 82 -16.33 -26.08 -13.17
CA LYS A 82 -17.71 -25.61 -13.01
C LYS A 82 -18.21 -25.81 -11.57
N GLU A 83 -17.86 -26.92 -10.94
CA GLU A 83 -18.19 -27.22 -9.54
C GLU A 83 -17.62 -26.17 -8.59
N GLY A 84 -16.40 -25.69 -8.85
CA GLY A 84 -15.79 -24.61 -8.08
C GLY A 84 -16.53 -23.28 -8.24
N GLN A 85 -17.00 -22.97 -9.45
CA GLN A 85 -17.82 -21.76 -9.69
C GLN A 85 -19.18 -21.84 -9.00
N ASP A 86 -19.82 -22.99 -9.01
CA ASP A 86 -21.10 -23.22 -8.32
C ASP A 86 -20.91 -23.16 -6.80
N LEU A 87 -19.79 -23.67 -6.29
CA LEU A 87 -19.42 -23.57 -4.89
C LEU A 87 -19.13 -22.10 -4.46
N LEU A 88 -18.51 -21.29 -5.33
CA LEU A 88 -18.34 -19.85 -5.09
C LEU A 88 -19.70 -19.14 -4.90
N LYS A 89 -20.68 -19.42 -5.77
CA LYS A 89 -22.04 -18.88 -5.64
C LYS A 89 -22.71 -19.32 -4.34
N LYS A 90 -22.50 -20.58 -3.93
CA LYS A 90 -22.99 -21.10 -2.65
C LYS A 90 -22.35 -20.36 -1.47
N LEU A 91 -21.03 -20.19 -1.47
CA LEU A 91 -20.32 -19.41 -0.44
C LEU A 91 -20.87 -17.98 -0.31
N ILE A 92 -21.07 -17.29 -1.43
CA ILE A 92 -21.62 -15.92 -1.42
C ILE A 92 -22.99 -15.87 -0.77
N ARG A 93 -23.86 -16.83 -1.07
CA ARG A 93 -25.23 -16.87 -0.55
C ARG A 93 -25.27 -17.29 0.91
N GLU A 94 -24.65 -18.41 1.26
CA GLU A 94 -24.78 -19.01 2.59
C GLU A 94 -23.99 -18.26 3.68
N LEU A 95 -22.85 -17.63 3.31
CA LEU A 95 -22.10 -16.77 4.25
C LEU A 95 -22.63 -15.32 4.28
N ASP A 96 -23.69 -15.04 3.56
CA ASP A 96 -24.27 -13.68 3.43
C ASP A 96 -23.22 -12.62 3.05
N VAL A 97 -22.36 -12.92 2.06
CA VAL A 97 -21.24 -12.06 1.67
C VAL A 97 -21.72 -10.68 1.26
N ASP A 98 -21.23 -9.63 1.92
CA ASP A 98 -21.56 -8.24 1.58
C ASP A 98 -20.78 -7.76 0.36
N VAL A 99 -19.50 -8.16 0.26
CA VAL A 99 -18.59 -7.68 -0.79
C VAL A 99 -17.76 -8.83 -1.35
N PHE A 100 -17.72 -8.94 -2.67
CA PHE A 100 -16.76 -9.78 -3.38
C PHE A 100 -15.72 -8.90 -4.07
N LEU A 101 -14.43 -9.24 -3.90
CA LEU A 101 -13.34 -8.52 -4.55
C LEU A 101 -12.44 -9.48 -5.35
N CYS A 102 -11.85 -8.96 -6.43
CA CYS A 102 -10.82 -9.70 -7.18
C CYS A 102 -9.78 -8.77 -7.80
N ASN A 103 -8.55 -9.28 -8.01
CA ASN A 103 -7.52 -8.62 -8.80
C ASN A 103 -6.97 -9.52 -9.93
N THR A 104 -7.88 -10.27 -10.53
CA THR A 104 -7.65 -11.09 -11.71
C THR A 104 -7.78 -10.23 -12.98
N LEU A 105 -7.11 -10.61 -14.07
CA LEU A 105 -7.29 -9.97 -15.38
C LEU A 105 -8.77 -9.96 -15.80
N PRO A 106 -9.35 -8.82 -16.21
CA PRO A 106 -10.76 -8.72 -16.60
C PRO A 106 -11.17 -9.70 -17.69
N LEU A 107 -10.28 -10.02 -18.64
CA LEU A 107 -10.51 -11.02 -19.69
C LEU A 107 -10.93 -12.39 -19.11
N ARG A 108 -10.50 -12.72 -17.89
CA ARG A 108 -10.75 -14.01 -17.26
C ARG A 108 -12.01 -14.06 -16.40
N TYR A 109 -12.67 -12.92 -16.15
CA TYR A 109 -13.80 -12.88 -15.21
C TYR A 109 -14.91 -13.86 -15.56
N LYS A 110 -15.38 -13.85 -16.82
CA LYS A 110 -16.41 -14.78 -17.29
C LYS A 110 -15.95 -16.24 -17.29
N GLN A 111 -14.69 -16.49 -17.70
CA GLN A 111 -14.12 -17.82 -17.71
C GLN A 111 -14.10 -18.45 -16.32
N LEU A 112 -13.85 -17.66 -15.29
CA LEU A 112 -13.76 -18.09 -13.90
C LEU A 112 -15.10 -17.99 -13.15
N GLY A 113 -16.15 -17.47 -13.79
CA GLY A 113 -17.46 -17.28 -13.17
C GLY A 113 -17.45 -16.23 -12.03
N ILE A 114 -16.55 -15.24 -12.12
CA ILE A 114 -16.36 -14.20 -11.08
C ILE A 114 -16.79 -12.80 -11.56
N ASP A 115 -17.35 -12.67 -12.75
CA ASP A 115 -17.90 -11.40 -13.22
C ASP A 115 -19.13 -10.99 -12.39
N PHE A 116 -19.39 -9.68 -12.35
CA PHE A 116 -20.45 -9.11 -11.53
C PHE A 116 -21.83 -9.73 -11.81
N GLU A 117 -22.19 -9.89 -13.09
CA GLU A 117 -23.52 -10.41 -13.46
C GLU A 117 -23.70 -11.86 -13.01
N SER A 118 -22.66 -12.70 -13.16
CA SER A 118 -22.68 -14.10 -12.70
C SER A 118 -22.81 -14.24 -11.19
N LEU A 119 -22.16 -13.35 -10.41
CA LEU A 119 -22.18 -13.43 -8.94
C LEU A 119 -23.42 -12.73 -8.34
N LYS A 120 -23.97 -11.73 -9.01
CA LYS A 120 -25.20 -11.06 -8.62
C LYS A 120 -26.41 -12.00 -8.62
N GLU A 121 -26.40 -13.06 -9.44
CA GLU A 121 -27.41 -14.13 -9.40
C GLU A 121 -27.45 -14.83 -8.04
N ALA A 122 -26.31 -14.97 -7.35
CA ALA A 122 -26.25 -15.58 -6.03
C ALA A 122 -26.72 -14.63 -4.91
N LYS A 123 -26.49 -13.32 -5.06
CA LYS A 123 -26.90 -12.28 -4.08
C LYS A 123 -27.13 -10.96 -4.81
N SER A 124 -28.38 -10.55 -4.95
CA SER A 124 -28.79 -9.39 -5.77
C SER A 124 -28.21 -8.04 -5.31
N ASN A 125 -27.90 -7.90 -4.02
CA ASN A 125 -27.33 -6.68 -3.43
C ASN A 125 -25.82 -6.79 -3.18
N LEU A 126 -25.14 -7.75 -3.82
CA LEU A 126 -23.69 -7.92 -3.70
C LEU A 126 -22.95 -6.68 -4.22
N ILE A 127 -21.99 -6.19 -3.43
CA ILE A 127 -21.00 -5.24 -3.93
C ILE A 127 -19.85 -6.04 -4.52
N TRP A 128 -19.51 -5.73 -5.77
CA TRP A 128 -18.42 -6.36 -6.50
C TRP A 128 -17.34 -5.32 -6.82
N CYS A 129 -16.07 -5.63 -6.52
CA CYS A 129 -14.96 -4.72 -6.79
C CYS A 129 -13.81 -5.48 -7.46
N GLY A 130 -13.41 -5.03 -8.65
CA GLY A 130 -12.26 -5.55 -9.39
C GLY A 130 -11.13 -4.54 -9.47
N ILE A 131 -9.89 -4.93 -9.09
CA ILE A 131 -8.68 -4.16 -9.35
C ILE A 131 -7.98 -4.75 -10.57
N SER A 132 -7.61 -3.91 -11.53
CA SER A 132 -6.81 -4.34 -12.68
C SER A 132 -5.82 -3.24 -13.08
N ALA A 133 -4.79 -3.61 -13.84
CA ALA A 133 -3.73 -2.66 -14.21
C ALA A 133 -4.29 -1.41 -14.92
N MET A 134 -5.11 -1.61 -15.95
CA MET A 134 -5.57 -0.51 -16.82
C MET A 134 -7.11 -0.34 -16.86
N GLY A 135 -7.84 -1.13 -16.06
CA GLY A 135 -9.30 -1.12 -16.07
C GLY A 135 -9.92 -2.08 -17.09
N PRO A 136 -11.26 -2.22 -17.08
CA PRO A 136 -11.99 -3.20 -17.89
C PRO A 136 -11.92 -2.94 -19.40
N ASP A 137 -11.64 -1.71 -19.84
CA ASP A 137 -11.49 -1.35 -21.24
C ASP A 137 -10.20 -1.91 -21.88
N TYR A 138 -9.26 -2.37 -21.04
CA TYR A 138 -8.00 -3.03 -21.44
C TYR A 138 -7.91 -4.41 -20.76
N PRO A 139 -8.80 -5.35 -21.09
CA PRO A 139 -9.04 -6.55 -20.30
C PRO A 139 -7.89 -7.55 -20.30
N ASP A 140 -7.00 -7.48 -21.28
CA ASP A 140 -5.82 -8.32 -21.49
C ASP A 140 -4.52 -7.73 -20.92
N ARG A 141 -4.55 -6.49 -20.46
CA ARG A 141 -3.34 -5.79 -20.00
C ARG A 141 -3.02 -6.16 -18.55
N ALA A 142 -1.93 -6.90 -18.39
CA ALA A 142 -1.32 -7.14 -17.09
C ALA A 142 -0.42 -5.96 -16.68
N GLY A 143 -0.24 -5.77 -15.37
CA GLY A 143 0.71 -4.81 -14.84
C GLY A 143 1.00 -5.08 -13.38
N TYR A 144 2.26 -4.86 -13.01
CA TYR A 144 2.72 -4.82 -11.64
C TYR A 144 3.16 -3.41 -11.29
N ASP A 145 3.22 -3.07 -10.03
CA ASP A 145 3.59 -1.74 -9.54
C ASP A 145 4.81 -1.13 -10.25
N PRO A 146 5.98 -1.80 -10.39
CA PRO A 146 7.15 -1.21 -11.05
C PRO A 146 6.89 -0.82 -12.51
N ALA A 147 6.15 -1.65 -13.24
CA ALA A 147 5.79 -1.35 -14.62
C ALA A 147 4.83 -0.16 -14.73
N MET A 148 3.89 -0.05 -13.78
CA MET A 148 2.99 1.10 -13.68
C MET A 148 3.75 2.39 -13.31
N GLN A 149 4.71 2.33 -12.38
CA GLN A 149 5.57 3.47 -12.05
C GLN A 149 6.36 3.96 -13.27
N ALA A 150 6.89 3.04 -14.07
CA ALA A 150 7.59 3.40 -15.30
C ALA A 150 6.66 4.08 -16.32
N MET A 151 5.52 3.44 -16.62
CA MET A 151 4.57 3.90 -17.63
C MET A 151 3.93 5.26 -17.26
N LEU A 152 3.69 5.52 -15.96
CA LEU A 152 2.97 6.72 -15.52
C LEU A 152 3.89 7.83 -15.00
N GLY A 153 5.16 7.79 -15.35
CA GLY A 153 6.10 8.89 -15.16
C GLY A 153 6.74 8.97 -13.78
N TYR A 154 6.41 8.10 -12.84
CA TYR A 154 6.98 8.12 -11.48
C TYR A 154 8.49 7.89 -11.49
N MET A 155 8.95 6.89 -12.25
CA MET A 155 10.40 6.65 -12.42
C MET A 155 11.10 7.81 -13.09
N PHE A 156 10.43 8.47 -14.04
CA PHE A 156 11.00 9.64 -14.72
C PHE A 156 11.21 10.83 -13.77
N LEU A 157 10.32 10.97 -12.77
CA LEU A 157 10.36 12.06 -11.78
C LEU A 157 11.26 11.76 -10.58
N THR A 158 11.68 10.50 -10.38
CA THR A 158 12.42 10.04 -9.20
C THR A 158 13.90 9.85 -9.52
N GLY A 159 14.77 10.37 -8.66
CA GLY A 159 16.22 10.23 -8.76
C GLY A 159 16.97 11.53 -9.05
N GLU A 160 18.30 11.43 -9.16
CA GLU A 160 19.18 12.54 -9.48
C GLU A 160 19.06 12.96 -10.95
N PRO A 161 19.22 14.27 -11.27
CA PRO A 161 19.00 14.78 -12.63
C PRO A 161 19.89 14.15 -13.71
N ASP A 162 21.12 13.80 -13.34
CA ASP A 162 22.19 13.27 -14.20
C ASP A 162 22.31 11.74 -14.15
N ARG A 163 21.36 11.06 -13.51
CA ARG A 163 21.31 9.60 -13.39
C ARG A 163 20.12 9.01 -14.14
N ASP A 164 20.12 7.69 -14.26
CA ASP A 164 19.00 6.95 -14.84
C ASP A 164 17.71 7.14 -14.04
N PRO A 165 16.52 6.98 -14.68
CA PRO A 165 15.24 6.92 -13.97
C PRO A 165 15.26 5.91 -12.84
N MET A 166 14.71 6.27 -11.69
CA MET A 166 14.76 5.45 -10.47
C MET A 166 13.37 5.04 -10.00
N LEU A 167 13.24 3.77 -9.64
CA LEU A 167 12.04 3.25 -8.99
C LEU A 167 11.92 3.81 -7.56
N CYS A 168 10.72 4.17 -7.14
CA CYS A 168 10.46 4.37 -5.71
C CYS A 168 10.60 3.03 -4.97
N GLY A 169 11.25 3.05 -3.81
CA GLY A 169 11.46 1.85 -2.98
C GLY A 169 10.19 1.26 -2.35
N LEU A 170 9.01 1.85 -2.59
CA LEU A 170 7.72 1.37 -2.12
C LEU A 170 6.79 1.08 -3.31
N PRO A 171 5.90 0.09 -3.20
CA PRO A 171 4.90 -0.24 -4.22
C PRO A 171 3.73 0.77 -4.17
N LEU A 172 4.00 2.02 -4.54
CA LEU A 172 3.10 3.16 -4.36
C LEU A 172 1.76 2.99 -5.07
N ILE A 173 1.77 2.38 -6.26
CA ILE A 173 0.57 2.26 -7.09
C ILE A 173 -0.31 1.13 -6.60
N ASP A 174 0.28 0.02 -6.15
CA ASP A 174 -0.45 -1.05 -5.46
C ASP A 174 -1.18 -0.51 -4.23
N LEU A 175 -0.47 0.25 -3.38
CA LEU A 175 -1.02 0.82 -2.16
C LEU A 175 -2.13 1.83 -2.46
N LYS A 176 -1.93 2.71 -3.45
CA LYS A 176 -2.97 3.67 -3.86
C LYS A 176 -4.21 2.98 -4.42
N ALA A 177 -4.04 1.97 -5.27
CA ALA A 177 -5.17 1.21 -5.81
C ALA A 177 -5.93 0.46 -4.71
N GLY A 178 -5.21 -0.07 -3.73
CA GLY A 178 -5.79 -0.70 -2.55
C GLY A 178 -6.60 0.28 -1.69
N ASP A 179 -6.06 1.46 -1.42
CA ASP A 179 -6.79 2.52 -0.69
C ASP A 179 -8.03 3.00 -1.46
N GLU A 180 -7.95 3.09 -2.78
CA GLU A 180 -9.09 3.46 -3.61
C GLU A 180 -10.18 2.38 -3.56
N ALA A 181 -9.81 1.10 -3.69
CA ALA A 181 -10.77 0.00 -3.60
C ALA A 181 -11.45 -0.02 -2.23
N PHE A 182 -10.70 0.14 -1.14
CA PHE A 182 -11.25 0.26 0.21
C PHE A 182 -12.26 1.41 0.32
N SER A 183 -11.90 2.60 -0.16
CA SER A 183 -12.74 3.80 -0.08
C SER A 183 -14.03 3.66 -0.89
N GLN A 184 -13.93 3.13 -2.12
CA GLN A 184 -15.09 2.97 -3.00
C GLN A 184 -16.05 1.88 -2.50
N VAL A 185 -15.54 0.82 -1.87
CA VAL A 185 -16.38 -0.19 -1.21
C VAL A 185 -17.12 0.41 -0.02
N LEU A 186 -16.45 1.21 0.83
CA LEU A 186 -17.13 1.90 1.93
C LEU A 186 -18.22 2.85 1.43
N LEU A 187 -17.96 3.61 0.36
CA LEU A 187 -18.93 4.48 -0.25
C LEU A 187 -20.15 3.70 -0.77
N ALA A 188 -19.91 2.58 -1.45
CA ALA A 188 -20.98 1.71 -1.94
C ALA A 188 -21.86 1.15 -0.82
N LEU A 189 -21.25 0.80 0.32
CA LEU A 189 -21.99 0.33 1.50
C LEU A 189 -22.84 1.44 2.15
N LEU A 190 -22.38 2.69 2.10
CA LEU A 190 -23.13 3.85 2.60
C LEU A 190 -24.34 4.20 1.73
N GLU A 191 -24.30 3.92 0.44
CA GLU A 191 -25.38 4.19 -0.50
C GLU A 191 -26.62 3.30 -0.29
N HIS A 192 -26.58 2.33 0.64
CA HIS A 192 -27.67 1.37 0.93
C HIS A 192 -28.27 0.73 -0.34
N ASN A 193 -27.44 0.37 -1.29
CA ASN A 193 -27.86 -0.10 -2.58
C ASN A 193 -28.47 -1.50 -2.51
N THR A 194 -29.77 -1.62 -2.81
CA THR A 194 -30.50 -2.91 -2.81
C THR A 194 -30.27 -3.73 -4.08
N LYS A 195 -29.65 -3.15 -5.10
CA LYS A 195 -29.47 -3.76 -6.43
C LYS A 195 -28.05 -4.27 -6.71
N GLY A 196 -27.17 -4.22 -5.70
CA GLY A 196 -25.76 -4.48 -5.88
C GLY A 196 -25.03 -3.34 -6.61
N LYS A 197 -23.69 -3.37 -6.56
CA LYS A 197 -22.86 -2.35 -7.20
C LYS A 197 -21.59 -2.98 -7.77
N LYS A 198 -21.28 -2.66 -9.02
CA LYS A 198 -20.01 -2.99 -9.66
C LYS A 198 -19.05 -1.81 -9.51
N ILE A 199 -17.81 -2.09 -9.09
CA ILE A 199 -16.73 -1.12 -8.93
C ILE A 199 -15.51 -1.65 -9.68
N ASP A 200 -15.01 -0.90 -10.65
CA ASP A 200 -13.79 -1.22 -11.37
C ASP A 200 -12.70 -0.20 -10.97
N ILE A 201 -11.59 -0.68 -10.42
CA ILE A 201 -10.43 0.12 -10.03
C ILE A 201 -9.30 -0.13 -11.04
N SER A 202 -8.86 0.93 -11.70
CA SER A 202 -7.70 0.93 -12.58
C SER A 202 -6.47 1.44 -11.82
N MET A 203 -5.43 0.62 -11.70
CA MET A 203 -4.15 1.05 -11.13
C MET A 203 -3.58 2.24 -11.90
N ALA A 204 -3.70 2.25 -13.24
CA ALA A 204 -3.26 3.35 -14.08
C ALA A 204 -4.00 4.65 -13.76
N GLN A 205 -5.33 4.63 -13.60
CA GLN A 205 -6.09 5.82 -13.23
C GLN A 205 -5.76 6.28 -11.81
N CYS A 206 -5.59 5.37 -10.88
CA CYS A 206 -5.14 5.67 -9.51
C CYS A 206 -3.80 6.39 -9.52
N ALA A 207 -2.82 5.90 -10.27
CA ALA A 207 -1.52 6.54 -10.39
C ALA A 207 -1.61 7.90 -11.10
N ALA A 208 -2.29 7.98 -12.24
CA ALA A 208 -2.46 9.24 -12.96
C ALA A 208 -3.10 10.34 -12.10
N SER A 209 -4.03 9.98 -11.20
CA SER A 209 -4.70 10.93 -10.30
C SER A 209 -3.74 11.66 -9.35
N TRP A 210 -2.62 11.06 -8.98
CA TRP A 210 -1.61 11.69 -8.13
C TRP A 210 -0.71 12.68 -8.87
N LEU A 211 -0.74 12.69 -10.21
CA LEU A 211 -0.08 13.71 -11.03
C LEU A 211 -0.92 15.00 -11.15
N ILE A 212 -1.87 15.19 -10.26
CA ILE A 212 -2.85 16.31 -10.30
C ILE A 212 -2.21 17.69 -10.42
N THR A 213 -1.04 17.89 -9.84
CA THR A 213 -0.33 19.17 -9.91
C THR A 213 0.59 19.29 -11.13
N ALA A 214 0.82 18.21 -11.86
CA ALA A 214 1.78 18.15 -12.95
C ALA A 214 1.21 18.73 -14.25
N LEU A 215 0.06 18.24 -14.70
CA LEU A 215 -0.51 18.61 -15.99
C LEU A 215 -0.81 20.11 -16.15
N PRO A 216 -1.38 20.83 -15.15
CA PRO A 216 -1.55 22.28 -15.27
C PRO A 216 -0.23 23.03 -15.45
N GLN A 217 0.85 22.58 -14.78
CA GLN A 217 2.15 23.23 -14.94
C GLN A 217 2.71 23.05 -16.36
N LEU A 218 2.55 21.85 -16.95
CA LEU A 218 2.96 21.58 -18.33
C LEU A 218 2.29 22.52 -19.35
N GLN A 219 1.04 22.92 -19.09
CA GLN A 219 0.28 23.82 -19.98
C GLN A 219 0.80 25.26 -19.97
N PHE A 220 1.56 25.68 -18.94
CA PHE A 220 2.02 27.06 -18.77
C PHE A 220 3.53 27.25 -18.99
N VAL A 221 4.26 26.18 -19.33
CA VAL A 221 5.71 26.26 -19.58
C VAL A 221 6.06 26.17 -21.05
N LYS A 222 7.16 26.83 -21.42
CA LYS A 222 7.66 26.82 -22.79
C LYS A 222 8.48 25.55 -23.10
N ASN A 223 9.12 24.98 -22.08
CA ASN A 223 9.95 23.80 -22.17
C ASN A 223 9.60 22.81 -21.05
N GLU A 224 8.86 21.77 -21.36
CA GLU A 224 8.38 20.77 -20.41
C GLU A 224 9.52 20.05 -19.68
N SER A 225 10.66 19.82 -20.36
CA SER A 225 11.80 19.12 -19.79
C SER A 225 12.47 19.86 -18.64
N GLU A 226 12.35 21.19 -18.59
CA GLU A 226 12.96 21.99 -17.52
C GLU A 226 12.22 21.88 -16.17
N ILE A 227 10.92 21.58 -16.19
CA ILE A 227 10.09 21.57 -14.97
C ILE A 227 9.88 20.18 -14.41
N PHE A 228 9.72 19.18 -15.26
CA PHE A 228 9.33 17.83 -14.84
C PHE A 228 10.45 16.80 -15.05
N THR A 229 11.70 17.20 -14.94
CA THR A 229 12.83 16.28 -14.84
C THR A 229 13.06 15.87 -13.38
N ARG A 230 13.88 14.86 -13.18
CA ARG A 230 14.39 14.49 -11.85
C ARG A 230 15.13 15.65 -11.21
N SER A 231 14.95 15.85 -9.93
CA SER A 231 15.60 16.92 -9.16
C SER A 231 16.29 16.40 -7.89
N GLY A 232 16.47 15.09 -7.78
CA GLY A 232 16.99 14.49 -6.56
C GLY A 232 16.12 14.84 -5.34
N ASN A 233 16.77 15.31 -4.30
CA ASN A 233 16.11 15.76 -3.07
C ASN A 233 15.81 17.27 -3.06
N GLU A 234 16.13 17.97 -4.14
CA GLU A 234 15.96 19.42 -4.23
C GLU A 234 14.48 19.79 -4.49
N HIS A 235 13.95 20.75 -3.75
CA HIS A 235 12.67 21.35 -4.09
C HIS A 235 12.83 22.30 -5.27
N ARG A 236 11.93 22.23 -6.25
CA ARG A 236 12.06 22.99 -7.52
C ARG A 236 11.97 24.49 -7.38
N SER A 237 11.32 25.00 -6.35
CA SER A 237 11.03 26.43 -6.20
C SER A 237 11.61 27.06 -4.93
N PHE A 238 11.82 26.29 -3.86
CA PHE A 238 12.24 26.84 -2.57
C PHE A 238 13.67 26.42 -2.23
N ILE A 239 14.53 27.40 -1.97
CA ILE A 239 15.94 27.21 -1.64
C ILE A 239 16.26 27.81 -0.29
N PRO A 240 16.91 27.03 0.61
CA PRO A 240 17.31 25.63 0.47
C PRO A 240 16.21 24.67 0.95
N CYS A 241 15.85 23.72 0.11
CA CYS A 241 15.09 22.53 0.50
C CYS A 241 15.81 21.34 -0.10
N ASN A 242 16.52 20.56 0.73
CA ASN A 242 17.34 19.45 0.23
C ASN A 242 17.76 18.52 1.39
N CYS A 243 18.38 17.41 1.04
CA CYS A 243 19.03 16.47 1.95
C CYS A 243 20.51 16.85 2.13
N TYR A 244 20.96 16.84 3.38
CA TYR A 244 22.34 17.21 3.73
C TYR A 244 22.97 16.20 4.69
N PRO A 245 24.27 15.87 4.54
CA PRO A 245 24.99 15.07 5.51
C PRO A 245 25.26 15.85 6.80
N THR A 246 25.19 15.17 7.92
CA THR A 246 25.65 15.55 9.24
C THR A 246 26.88 14.77 9.63
N ILE A 247 27.33 14.82 10.89
CA ILE A 247 28.46 14.00 11.38
C ILE A 247 28.16 12.50 11.30
N ASP A 248 26.91 12.12 11.59
CA ASP A 248 26.52 10.72 11.84
C ASP A 248 25.47 10.17 10.84
N SER A 249 24.74 11.01 10.11
CA SER A 249 23.73 10.57 9.15
C SER A 249 23.35 11.71 8.18
N TYR A 250 22.05 11.86 7.89
CA TYR A 250 21.51 12.89 7.00
C TYR A 250 20.29 13.57 7.63
N VAL A 251 20.09 14.84 7.25
CA VAL A 251 18.86 15.59 7.52
C VAL A 251 18.24 16.11 6.24
N TYR A 252 16.91 16.18 6.19
CA TYR A 252 16.19 16.97 5.20
C TYR A 252 15.82 18.31 5.83
N LEU A 253 16.34 19.40 5.23
CA LEU A 253 16.06 20.77 5.64
C LEU A 253 15.10 21.40 4.63
N ALA A 254 13.99 21.99 5.11
CA ALA A 254 13.00 22.66 4.28
C ALA A 254 12.84 24.13 4.71
N ILE A 255 13.33 25.05 3.89
CA ILE A 255 13.18 26.50 4.05
C ILE A 255 12.20 27.00 2.99
N GLY A 256 10.96 27.25 3.39
CA GLY A 256 9.88 27.62 2.49
C GLY A 256 9.66 29.13 2.32
N ASN A 257 10.34 29.99 3.12
CA ASN A 257 10.20 31.45 3.04
C ASN A 257 11.40 32.19 3.61
N ASP A 258 11.42 33.52 3.39
CA ASP A 258 12.56 34.36 3.76
C ASP A 258 12.72 34.50 5.29
N SER A 259 11.64 34.49 6.07
CA SER A 259 11.71 34.50 7.54
C SER A 259 12.37 33.21 8.09
N GLN A 260 12.09 32.06 7.50
CA GLN A 260 12.78 30.83 7.88
C GLN A 260 14.26 30.84 7.49
N TRP A 261 14.59 31.43 6.33
CA TRP A 261 15.98 31.65 5.95
C TRP A 261 16.72 32.50 6.97
N GLU A 262 16.14 33.65 7.39
CA GLU A 262 16.73 34.51 8.42
C GLU A 262 16.96 33.77 9.75
N LYS A 263 16.03 32.91 10.15
CA LYS A 263 16.21 32.06 11.35
C LYS A 263 17.36 31.07 11.20
N LEU A 264 17.49 30.44 10.03
CA LEU A 264 18.60 29.50 9.76
C LEU A 264 19.95 30.21 9.87
N THR A 265 20.08 31.43 9.34
CA THR A 265 21.34 32.21 9.41
C THR A 265 21.75 32.66 10.81
N LYS A 266 20.83 32.57 11.78
CA LYS A 266 21.09 32.88 13.20
C LYS A 266 21.53 31.68 14.02
N ILE A 267 21.47 30.49 13.44
CA ILE A 267 21.97 29.26 14.08
C ILE A 267 23.51 29.30 14.06
N LYS A 268 24.13 28.94 15.18
CA LYS A 268 25.58 28.89 15.33
C LYS A 268 26.23 28.06 14.21
N GLY A 269 27.22 28.64 13.53
CA GLY A 269 27.89 28.01 12.41
C GLY A 269 27.24 28.19 11.04
N PHE A 270 26.13 28.97 10.98
CA PHE A 270 25.43 29.32 9.75
C PHE A 270 25.44 30.81 9.45
N GLU A 271 26.13 31.62 10.25
CA GLU A 271 26.22 33.07 10.10
C GLU A 271 26.84 33.48 8.76
N HIS A 272 27.70 32.66 8.21
CA HIS A 272 28.33 32.85 6.90
C HIS A 272 27.37 32.76 5.71
N LEU A 273 26.13 32.28 5.92
CA LEU A 273 25.06 32.29 4.93
C LEU A 273 24.51 33.72 4.67
N VAL A 274 24.72 34.65 5.61
CA VAL A 274 24.21 36.03 5.48
C VAL A 274 24.93 36.75 4.34
N LYS A 275 24.19 37.02 3.27
CA LYS A 275 24.62 37.82 2.12
C LYS A 275 23.43 38.61 1.58
N ALA A 276 23.68 39.83 1.06
CA ALA A 276 22.61 40.72 0.58
C ALA A 276 21.78 40.07 -0.53
N GLU A 277 22.42 39.33 -1.44
CA GLU A 277 21.80 38.64 -2.56
C GLU A 277 20.93 37.42 -2.16
N ARG A 278 21.10 36.91 -0.92
CA ARG A 278 20.39 35.72 -0.42
C ARG A 278 19.12 36.04 0.41
N THR A 279 18.77 37.29 0.54
CA THR A 279 17.63 37.74 1.39
C THR A 279 16.28 37.27 0.83
N THR A 280 16.16 37.12 -0.48
CA THR A 280 14.95 36.66 -1.15
C THR A 280 15.12 35.23 -1.70
N ASN A 281 14.00 34.51 -1.87
CA ASN A 281 14.04 33.20 -2.48
C ASN A 281 14.61 33.20 -3.90
N GLN A 282 14.34 34.25 -4.69
CA GLN A 282 14.92 34.39 -6.04
C GLN A 282 16.45 34.52 -5.98
N GLY A 283 16.95 35.34 -5.07
CA GLY A 283 18.39 35.48 -4.87
C GLY A 283 19.06 34.18 -4.43
N ARG A 284 18.39 33.42 -3.55
CA ARG A 284 18.86 32.10 -3.15
C ARG A 284 18.86 31.09 -4.30
N ASN A 285 17.85 31.11 -5.18
CA ASN A 285 17.83 30.29 -6.39
C ASN A 285 19.03 30.57 -7.29
N ASN A 286 19.39 31.85 -7.47
CA ASN A 286 20.52 32.24 -8.31
C ASN A 286 21.88 31.78 -7.74
N ASP A 287 21.98 31.62 -6.41
CA ASP A 287 23.21 31.21 -5.71
C ASP A 287 23.12 29.82 -5.06
N LYS A 288 22.20 28.98 -5.51
CA LYS A 288 21.85 27.71 -4.84
C LYS A 288 23.02 26.76 -4.63
N GLY A 289 23.92 26.65 -5.61
CA GLY A 289 25.08 25.78 -5.51
C GLY A 289 26.04 26.17 -4.39
N ASN A 290 26.30 27.46 -4.21
CA ASN A 290 27.10 27.96 -3.09
C ASN A 290 26.37 27.78 -1.75
N ILE A 291 25.07 28.05 -1.71
CA ILE A 291 24.24 27.86 -0.51
C ILE A 291 24.30 26.41 -0.04
N TYR A 292 24.13 25.43 -0.93
CA TYR A 292 24.22 24.02 -0.58
C TYR A 292 25.58 23.63 0.00
N ASN A 293 26.66 24.16 -0.59
CA ASN A 293 28.02 23.95 -0.09
C ASN A 293 28.22 24.61 1.29
N ASP A 294 27.72 25.82 1.47
CA ASP A 294 27.83 26.55 2.74
C ASP A 294 27.02 25.87 3.85
N ILE A 295 25.83 25.35 3.56
CA ILE A 295 25.05 24.56 4.52
C ILE A 295 25.82 23.28 4.92
N ARG A 296 26.40 22.56 3.95
CA ARG A 296 27.24 21.39 4.25
C ARG A 296 28.42 21.72 5.17
N LYS A 297 29.04 22.92 5.04
CA LYS A 297 30.10 23.36 5.94
C LYS A 297 29.58 23.55 7.36
N GLY A 298 28.44 24.21 7.54
CA GLY A 298 27.81 24.40 8.84
C GLY A 298 27.48 23.09 9.55
N LEU A 299 26.92 22.14 8.79
CA LEU A 299 26.50 20.84 9.31
C LEU A 299 27.64 19.91 9.72
N LYS A 300 28.88 20.13 9.28
CA LYS A 300 30.03 19.34 9.72
C LYS A 300 30.26 19.36 11.23
N ASN A 301 29.66 20.32 11.94
CA ASN A 301 29.81 20.49 13.38
C ASN A 301 28.59 19.99 14.19
N TYR A 302 27.61 19.36 13.51
CA TYR A 302 26.38 18.89 14.13
C TYR A 302 26.15 17.40 13.88
N THR A 303 25.79 16.70 14.94
CA THR A 303 25.08 15.43 14.79
C THR A 303 23.66 15.69 14.29
N THR A 304 23.02 14.67 13.72
CA THR A 304 21.63 14.73 13.26
C THR A 304 20.69 15.21 14.39
N ALA A 305 20.83 14.63 15.58
CA ALA A 305 19.99 14.96 16.72
C ALA A 305 20.16 16.42 17.18
N GLU A 306 21.40 16.89 17.30
CA GLU A 306 21.70 18.28 17.70
C GLU A 306 21.12 19.28 16.71
N PHE A 307 21.28 19.05 15.41
CA PHE A 307 20.76 19.97 14.39
C PHE A 307 19.24 19.99 14.36
N VAL A 308 18.60 18.82 14.44
CA VAL A 308 17.13 18.73 14.53
C VAL A 308 16.61 19.48 15.75
N GLU A 309 17.24 19.35 16.90
CA GLU A 309 16.84 20.04 18.14
C GLU A 309 16.96 21.56 18.01
N VAL A 310 18.08 22.06 17.51
CA VAL A 310 18.31 23.51 17.32
C VAL A 310 17.34 24.11 16.31
N CYS A 311 17.10 23.43 15.19
CA CYS A 311 16.13 23.86 14.18
C CYS A 311 14.70 23.86 14.73
N SER A 312 14.32 22.82 15.45
CA SER A 312 12.99 22.73 16.07
C SER A 312 12.72 23.88 17.04
N LYS A 313 13.70 24.19 17.91
CA LYS A 313 13.63 25.38 18.82
C LYS A 313 13.50 26.68 18.07
N SER A 314 14.05 26.78 16.86
CA SER A 314 13.97 27.97 15.99
C SER A 314 12.70 27.97 15.12
N GLY A 315 11.86 26.92 15.18
CA GLY A 315 10.65 26.80 14.36
C GLY A 315 10.97 26.56 12.89
N LEU A 316 12.06 25.83 12.59
CA LEU A 316 12.43 25.39 11.24
C LEU A 316 12.03 23.94 11.00
N ALA A 317 11.55 23.66 9.79
CA ALA A 317 11.20 22.30 9.36
C ALA A 317 12.48 21.55 8.96
N VAL A 318 12.91 20.66 9.84
CA VAL A 318 14.00 19.73 9.61
C VAL A 318 13.63 18.34 10.15
N SER A 319 14.06 17.31 9.48
CA SER A 319 13.83 15.93 9.92
C SER A 319 15.05 15.05 9.63
N PRO A 320 15.35 14.06 10.48
CA PRO A 320 16.35 13.06 10.16
C PRO A 320 15.89 12.23 8.96
N VAL A 321 16.80 11.75 8.16
CA VAL A 321 16.54 10.73 7.14
C VAL A 321 16.66 9.37 7.81
N ASN A 322 15.52 8.82 8.22
CA ASN A 322 15.45 7.57 8.97
C ASN A 322 15.51 6.34 8.06
N SER A 323 16.15 5.29 8.54
CA SER A 323 15.95 3.94 8.01
C SER A 323 14.58 3.39 8.44
N THR A 324 14.11 2.31 7.81
CA THR A 324 12.87 1.62 8.23
C THR A 324 12.95 1.10 9.66
N SER A 325 14.14 0.69 10.11
CA SER A 325 14.36 0.27 11.49
C SER A 325 14.27 1.43 12.49
N ASP A 326 14.65 2.64 12.09
CA ASP A 326 14.52 3.84 12.94
C ASP A 326 13.07 4.30 13.00
N VAL A 327 12.33 4.22 11.88
CA VAL A 327 10.88 4.49 11.88
C VAL A 327 10.14 3.58 12.87
N ALA A 328 10.49 2.30 12.95
CA ALA A 328 9.89 1.37 13.90
C ALA A 328 10.14 1.72 15.38
N LYS A 329 11.17 2.53 15.67
CA LYS A 329 11.52 2.99 17.03
C LYS A 329 10.84 4.31 17.43
N LEU A 330 10.26 5.04 16.47
CA LEU A 330 9.56 6.29 16.76
C LEU A 330 8.36 6.02 17.69
N GLU A 331 8.25 6.79 18.77
CA GLU A 331 7.26 6.52 19.82
C GLU A 331 5.82 6.49 19.28
N PHE A 332 5.45 7.46 18.44
CA PHE A 332 4.10 7.51 17.83
C PHE A 332 3.82 6.37 16.84
N VAL A 333 4.85 5.72 16.28
CA VAL A 333 4.73 4.51 15.46
C VAL A 333 4.59 3.29 16.36
N LYS A 334 5.52 3.15 17.32
CA LYS A 334 5.64 2.01 18.24
C LYS A 334 4.35 1.76 19.03
N GLN A 335 3.69 2.82 19.49
CA GLN A 335 2.47 2.74 20.29
C GLN A 335 1.29 2.08 19.56
N ASN A 336 1.27 2.11 18.23
CA ASN A 336 0.16 1.63 17.42
C ASN A 336 0.53 0.49 16.48
N MET A 337 1.70 -0.14 16.68
CA MET A 337 2.14 -1.27 15.84
C MET A 337 1.17 -2.44 15.96
N LEU A 338 0.84 -3.03 14.82
CA LEU A 338 0.07 -4.27 14.77
C LEU A 338 0.94 -5.42 15.26
N LYS A 339 0.32 -6.41 15.90
CA LYS A 339 0.98 -7.58 16.49
C LYS A 339 0.33 -8.86 15.97
N THR A 340 1.16 -9.86 15.77
CA THR A 340 0.70 -11.22 15.48
C THR A 340 1.70 -12.23 16.03
N GLN A 341 1.28 -13.48 16.18
CA GLN A 341 2.14 -14.57 16.59
C GLN A 341 2.15 -15.65 15.52
N LEU A 342 3.33 -16.02 15.05
CA LEU A 342 3.51 -17.13 14.11
C LEU A 342 3.14 -18.46 14.74
N PRO A 343 2.80 -19.49 13.95
CA PRO A 343 2.58 -20.86 14.46
C PRO A 343 3.76 -21.42 15.25
N SER A 344 4.98 -20.94 14.99
CA SER A 344 6.19 -21.27 15.76
C SER A 344 6.25 -20.67 17.18
N GLY A 345 5.26 -19.83 17.55
CA GLY A 345 5.25 -19.07 18.81
C GLY A 345 6.03 -17.75 18.75
N LYS A 346 6.72 -17.42 17.66
CA LYS A 346 7.44 -16.15 17.49
C LYS A 346 6.49 -14.98 17.35
N ASN A 347 6.62 -13.96 18.20
CA ASN A 347 5.88 -12.71 18.06
C ASN A 347 6.47 -11.85 16.94
N VAL A 348 5.60 -11.26 16.12
CA VAL A 348 5.93 -10.37 15.00
C VAL A 348 5.18 -9.06 15.19
N SER A 349 5.93 -7.95 15.11
CA SER A 349 5.37 -6.60 15.08
C SER A 349 5.38 -6.08 13.64
N LEU A 350 4.31 -5.39 13.27
CA LEU A 350 4.09 -4.85 11.94
C LEU A 350 3.83 -3.34 12.04
N PHE A 351 4.12 -2.59 10.98
CA PHE A 351 3.79 -1.18 10.95
C PHE A 351 2.29 -0.94 11.23
N PRO A 352 1.96 0.21 11.87
CA PRO A 352 0.60 0.47 12.31
C PRO A 352 -0.40 0.60 11.16
N ALA A 353 -1.67 0.35 11.47
CA ALA A 353 -2.75 0.76 10.61
C ALA A 353 -2.74 2.30 10.43
N PRO A 354 -3.15 2.84 9.27
CA PRO A 354 -3.16 4.29 9.04
C PRO A 354 -4.14 5.03 9.96
N VAL A 355 -5.15 4.32 10.46
CA VAL A 355 -6.14 4.84 11.42
C VAL A 355 -6.35 3.83 12.54
N CYS A 356 -6.30 4.30 13.77
CA CYS A 356 -6.56 3.50 14.95
C CYS A 356 -8.08 3.34 15.15
N SER A 357 -8.65 2.21 14.70
CA SER A 357 -10.07 1.89 14.90
C SER A 357 -10.38 1.48 16.35
N SER A 358 -11.66 1.55 16.75
CA SER A 358 -12.11 1.03 18.05
C SER A 358 -11.81 -0.46 18.18
N PHE A 359 -12.06 -1.23 17.14
CA PHE A 359 -11.76 -2.65 17.08
C PHE A 359 -10.28 -2.96 17.39
N LEU A 360 -9.35 -2.25 16.73
CA LEU A 360 -7.91 -2.47 16.97
C LEU A 360 -7.52 -2.15 18.42
N LYS A 361 -8.13 -1.14 19.03
CA LYS A 361 -7.90 -0.83 20.45
C LYS A 361 -8.44 -1.92 21.37
N GLU A 362 -9.63 -2.45 21.08
CA GLU A 362 -10.27 -3.52 21.88
C GLU A 362 -9.44 -4.80 21.90
N ILE A 363 -8.74 -5.12 20.80
CA ILE A 363 -7.88 -6.31 20.69
C ILE A 363 -6.39 -6.03 20.97
N ASP A 364 -6.07 -4.86 21.55
CA ASP A 364 -4.69 -4.43 21.80
C ASP A 364 -3.79 -4.57 20.57
N PHE A 365 -4.28 -4.20 19.39
CA PHE A 365 -3.59 -4.27 18.10
C PHE A 365 -3.11 -5.68 17.70
N THR A 366 -3.64 -6.73 18.33
CA THR A 366 -3.23 -8.12 18.09
C THR A 366 -4.22 -8.84 17.20
N LEU A 367 -3.75 -9.28 16.03
CA LEU A 367 -4.53 -10.04 15.04
C LEU A 367 -3.98 -11.47 14.93
N SER A 368 -4.83 -12.41 14.51
CA SER A 368 -4.37 -13.77 14.19
C SER A 368 -3.29 -13.73 13.10
N CYS A 369 -2.44 -14.76 13.07
CA CYS A 369 -1.44 -14.89 12.01
C CYS A 369 -2.08 -14.86 10.62
N ALA A 370 -1.29 -14.43 9.62
CA ALA A 370 -1.66 -14.65 8.24
C ALA A 370 -1.92 -16.14 8.01
N PRO A 371 -3.01 -16.52 7.34
CA PRO A 371 -3.40 -17.91 7.25
C PRO A 371 -2.50 -18.69 6.27
N ARG A 372 -2.26 -19.94 6.57
CA ARG A 372 -1.67 -20.90 5.64
C ARG A 372 -2.62 -21.19 4.48
N LEU A 373 -2.11 -21.77 3.40
CA LEU A 373 -2.91 -22.12 2.24
C LEU A 373 -4.02 -23.11 2.62
N GLY A 374 -5.28 -22.71 2.41
CA GLY A 374 -6.46 -23.53 2.71
C GLY A 374 -6.69 -23.84 4.18
N GLU A 375 -6.02 -23.14 5.11
CA GLU A 375 -6.11 -23.37 6.56
C GLU A 375 -7.54 -23.42 7.06
N HIS A 376 -8.43 -22.65 6.46
CA HIS A 376 -9.81 -22.53 6.90
C HIS A 376 -10.81 -23.33 6.06
N ASN A 377 -10.34 -24.23 5.16
CA ASN A 377 -11.23 -25.03 4.33
C ASN A 377 -12.27 -25.80 5.16
N ALA A 378 -11.82 -26.58 6.14
CA ALA A 378 -12.74 -27.40 6.96
C ALA A 378 -13.80 -26.53 7.68
N LYS A 379 -13.38 -25.40 8.23
CA LYS A 379 -14.27 -24.47 8.94
C LYS A 379 -15.29 -23.84 8.00
N VAL A 380 -14.81 -23.16 6.95
CA VAL A 380 -15.66 -22.34 6.08
C VAL A 380 -16.62 -23.20 5.26
N TYR A 381 -16.17 -24.36 4.77
CA TYR A 381 -17.06 -25.26 4.01
C TYR A 381 -18.08 -25.94 4.91
N ALA A 382 -17.76 -26.25 6.16
CA ALA A 382 -18.76 -26.75 7.13
C ALA A 382 -19.83 -25.69 7.45
N GLU A 383 -19.47 -24.41 7.55
CA GLU A 383 -20.42 -23.30 7.76
C GLU A 383 -21.48 -23.21 6.63
N VAL A 384 -21.13 -23.62 5.42
CA VAL A 384 -22.08 -23.64 4.27
C VAL A 384 -22.69 -25.02 4.01
N GLY A 385 -22.64 -25.88 5.03
CA GLY A 385 -23.41 -27.12 5.10
C GLY A 385 -22.75 -28.35 4.52
N PHE A 386 -21.41 -28.34 4.28
CA PHE A 386 -20.70 -29.55 3.87
C PHE A 386 -20.27 -30.39 5.08
N SER A 387 -20.53 -31.67 5.04
CA SER A 387 -20.00 -32.67 5.97
C SER A 387 -18.49 -32.85 5.80
N SER A 388 -17.82 -33.40 6.80
CA SER A 388 -16.39 -33.71 6.73
C SER A 388 -16.05 -34.70 5.58
N GLU A 389 -16.96 -35.58 5.22
CA GLU A 389 -16.78 -36.53 4.11
C GLU A 389 -16.89 -35.81 2.76
N GLU A 390 -17.87 -34.91 2.60
CA GLU A 390 -18.01 -34.10 1.39
C GLU A 390 -16.81 -33.18 1.19
N ILE A 391 -16.30 -32.55 2.26
CA ILE A 391 -15.09 -31.75 2.20
C ILE A 391 -13.88 -32.57 1.72
N LYS A 392 -13.69 -33.79 2.25
CA LYS A 392 -12.65 -34.71 1.77
C LYS A 392 -12.81 -35.03 0.29
N ASN A 393 -14.04 -35.28 -0.17
CA ASN A 393 -14.33 -35.53 -1.58
C ASN A 393 -14.00 -34.31 -2.46
N LEU A 394 -14.30 -33.08 -2.01
CA LEU A 394 -13.94 -31.86 -2.72
C LEU A 394 -12.41 -31.70 -2.85
N ILE A 395 -11.65 -32.02 -1.78
CA ILE A 395 -10.18 -32.05 -1.81
C ILE A 395 -9.67 -33.09 -2.80
N ASN A 396 -10.13 -34.33 -2.69
CA ASN A 396 -9.69 -35.43 -3.56
C ASN A 396 -9.96 -35.14 -5.05
N ASN A 397 -11.06 -34.46 -5.34
CA ASN A 397 -11.43 -34.02 -6.68
C ASN A 397 -10.75 -32.71 -7.11
N LYS A 398 -9.88 -32.14 -6.28
CA LYS A 398 -9.18 -30.86 -6.53
C LYS A 398 -10.16 -29.72 -6.88
N ILE A 399 -11.26 -29.65 -6.15
CA ILE A 399 -12.21 -28.52 -6.19
C ILE A 399 -11.79 -27.49 -5.14
N ILE A 400 -11.34 -27.96 -4.00
CA ILE A 400 -10.80 -27.11 -2.91
C ILE A 400 -9.44 -27.60 -2.47
#